data_e84bfc81c6a49b923e7b11fbf6e2a838
#
_entry.id   e84bfc81c6a49b923e7b11fbf6e2a838
#
_cell.length_a   1.000
_cell.length_b   1.000
_cell.length_c   1.000
_cell.angle_alpha   90.00
_cell.angle_beta   90.00
_cell.angle_gamma   90.00
#
_symmetry.space_group_name_H-M   'P 1'
#
loop_
_entity.id
_entity.type
_entity.pdbx_description
1 polymer ?
#
loop_
_entity_poly.entity_id
_entity_poly.type
_entity_poly.pdbx_seq_one_letter_code
_entity_poly.pdbx_strand_id
1 'polypeptide(L)'
;MKKEDVIKKLKILATKIEYHNNLYYNNDNPEISDSEYDSLRIENLELEKEYPDLVLSNSPSIRVGAELKSSFKKVQHLVPMLSLGNTFTRKDVEDYISKTKRFLHLTNDVNLEFIAEPKIDGLSATLIYKNGKLLVGATRGDGKQGENITENIKTIKEIPHHLYGEYPDDIEIRGEIYMANSEFEKLNILRKNKSLPVFANPRNAA
;
A
#
# COMPACT_ATOMS: atom_id res chain seq x y z
N MET A 1 28.64 15.57 1.35
CA MET A 1 29.32 14.25 1.64
C MET A 1 30.18 13.84 0.46
N LYS A 2 31.23 12.97 0.64
CA LYS A 2 31.93 12.36 -0.50
C LYS A 2 30.99 11.40 -1.22
N LYS A 3 31.08 11.29 -2.57
CA LYS A 3 30.19 10.41 -3.36
C LYS A 3 30.18 8.94 -2.86
N GLU A 4 31.33 8.45 -2.47
CA GLU A 4 31.47 7.06 -1.92
C GLU A 4 30.68 6.87 -0.64
N ASP A 5 30.68 7.87 0.26
CA ASP A 5 29.92 7.81 1.52
C ASP A 5 28.42 7.84 1.27
N VAL A 6 27.97 8.64 0.27
CA VAL A 6 26.55 8.71 -0.11
C VAL A 6 26.09 7.36 -0.66
N ILE A 7 26.85 6.76 -1.59
CA ILE A 7 26.53 5.43 -2.15
C ILE A 7 26.45 4.37 -1.05
N LYS A 8 27.42 4.41 -0.12
CA LYS A 8 27.42 3.48 1.03
C LYS A 8 26.19 3.67 1.91
N LYS A 9 25.79 4.91 2.17
CA LYS A 9 24.61 5.24 2.98
C LYS A 9 23.32 4.81 2.28
N LEU A 10 23.16 5.08 0.98
CA LEU A 10 22.02 4.63 0.18
C LEU A 10 21.89 3.09 0.18
N LYS A 11 23.00 2.35 0.05
CA LYS A 11 22.99 0.88 0.13
C LYS A 11 22.54 0.37 1.50
N ILE A 12 23.01 1.01 2.59
CA ILE A 12 22.60 0.65 3.96
C ILE A 12 21.11 0.90 4.15
N LEU A 13 20.60 2.06 3.73
CA LEU A 13 19.18 2.41 3.83
C LEU A 13 18.33 1.46 2.99
N ALA A 14 18.72 1.19 1.75
CA ALA A 14 18.00 0.26 0.88
C ALA A 14 17.91 -1.14 1.51
N THR A 15 19.01 -1.64 2.10
CA THR A 15 19.02 -2.95 2.77
C THR A 15 18.13 -2.96 4.01
N LYS A 16 18.15 -1.91 4.84
CA LYS A 16 17.29 -1.80 6.02
C LYS A 16 15.81 -1.72 5.64
N ILE A 17 15.46 -0.89 4.67
CA ILE A 17 14.08 -0.74 4.20
C ILE A 17 13.58 -2.07 3.63
N GLU A 18 14.38 -2.77 2.82
CA GLU A 18 14.01 -4.08 2.27
C GLU A 18 13.85 -5.15 3.36
N TYR A 19 14.71 -5.15 4.38
CA TYR A 19 14.59 -6.03 5.53
C TYR A 19 13.25 -5.82 6.26
N HIS A 20 12.90 -4.56 6.60
CA HIS A 20 11.65 -4.24 7.28
C HIS A 20 10.42 -4.46 6.38
N ASN A 21 10.53 -4.24 5.07
CA ASN A 21 9.51 -4.63 4.11
C ASN A 21 9.22 -6.13 4.17
N ASN A 22 10.27 -6.94 4.20
CA ASN A 22 10.13 -8.40 4.25
C ASN A 22 9.48 -8.87 5.57
N LEU A 23 9.87 -8.27 6.70
CA LEU A 23 9.22 -8.55 7.99
C LEU A 23 7.74 -8.14 7.98
N TYR A 24 7.44 -6.98 7.43
CA TYR A 24 6.10 -6.44 7.41
C TYR A 24 5.16 -7.17 6.44
N TYR A 25 5.59 -7.37 5.17
CA TYR A 25 4.73 -7.90 4.13
C TYR A 25 4.75 -9.44 4.01
N ASN A 26 5.87 -10.09 4.36
CA ASN A 26 6.02 -11.53 4.16
C ASN A 26 5.99 -12.35 5.44
N ASN A 27 6.36 -11.75 6.58
CA ASN A 27 6.49 -12.47 7.85
C ASN A 27 5.47 -12.04 8.90
N ASP A 28 4.67 -10.99 8.62
CA ASP A 28 3.69 -10.40 9.55
C ASP A 28 4.27 -10.10 10.94
N ASN A 29 5.56 -9.76 11.01
CA ASN A 29 6.31 -9.55 12.25
C ASN A 29 7.14 -8.26 12.20
N PRO A 30 6.52 -7.06 12.19
CA PRO A 30 7.24 -5.78 12.19
C PRO A 30 8.07 -5.62 13.48
N GLU A 31 9.34 -5.26 13.33
CA GLU A 31 10.27 -5.00 14.44
C GLU A 31 10.40 -3.51 14.78
N ILE A 32 9.93 -2.64 13.89
CA ILE A 32 9.93 -1.18 14.08
C ILE A 32 8.52 -0.64 13.89
N SER A 33 8.25 0.53 14.46
CA SER A 33 7.00 1.27 14.26
C SER A 33 6.93 1.84 12.83
N ASP A 34 5.71 2.14 12.37
CA ASP A 34 5.49 2.80 11.08
C ASP A 34 6.23 4.14 11.00
N SER A 35 6.31 4.89 12.11
CA SER A 35 7.06 6.15 12.19
C SER A 35 8.57 5.97 11.99
N GLU A 36 9.16 4.91 12.56
CA GLU A 36 10.57 4.59 12.37
C GLU A 36 10.84 4.12 10.94
N TYR A 37 9.95 3.31 10.38
CA TYR A 37 10.01 2.90 8.98
C TYR A 37 9.90 4.09 8.02
N ASP A 38 8.96 4.99 8.25
CA ASP A 38 8.79 6.21 7.46
C ASP A 38 10.04 7.12 7.55
N SER A 39 10.68 7.20 8.72
CA SER A 39 11.94 7.94 8.89
C SER A 39 13.05 7.40 8.01
N LEU A 40 13.20 6.06 7.91
CA LEU A 40 14.17 5.44 6.99
C LEU A 40 13.87 5.78 5.52
N ARG A 41 12.59 5.79 5.14
CA ARG A 41 12.16 6.14 3.80
C ARG A 41 12.42 7.61 3.45
N ILE A 42 12.13 8.50 4.39
CA ILE A 42 12.39 9.94 4.23
C ILE A 42 13.88 10.17 4.03
N GLU A 43 14.73 9.59 4.90
CA GLU A 43 16.19 9.74 4.79
C GLU A 43 16.72 9.24 3.44
N ASN A 44 16.19 8.13 2.93
CA ASN A 44 16.56 7.62 1.60
C ASN A 44 16.14 8.60 0.49
N LEU A 45 14.89 9.09 0.53
CA LEU A 45 14.37 10.03 -0.47
C LEU A 45 15.10 11.38 -0.48
N GLU A 46 15.48 11.90 0.69
CA GLU A 46 16.24 13.14 0.81
C GLU A 46 17.63 12.99 0.20
N LEU A 47 18.33 11.88 0.45
CA LEU A 47 19.61 11.60 -0.16
C LEU A 47 19.51 11.43 -1.67
N GLU A 48 18.49 10.75 -2.17
CA GLU A 48 18.25 10.60 -3.61
C GLU A 48 17.93 11.93 -4.29
N LYS A 49 17.21 12.81 -3.61
CA LYS A 49 16.89 14.15 -4.08
C LYS A 49 18.14 15.06 -4.14
N GLU A 50 19.02 14.94 -3.15
CA GLU A 50 20.28 15.70 -3.09
C GLU A 50 21.31 15.19 -4.10
N TYR A 51 21.31 13.86 -4.38
CA TYR A 51 22.25 13.17 -5.27
C TYR A 51 21.53 12.33 -6.33
N PRO A 52 20.80 12.93 -7.28
CA PRO A 52 19.98 12.19 -8.25
C PRO A 52 20.77 11.23 -9.15
N ASP A 53 22.05 11.54 -9.42
CA ASP A 53 22.95 10.70 -10.22
C ASP A 53 23.43 9.44 -9.48
N LEU A 54 23.17 9.32 -8.17
CA LEU A 54 23.60 8.22 -7.32
C LEU A 54 22.44 7.30 -6.89
N VAL A 55 21.24 7.53 -7.41
CA VAL A 55 20.06 6.68 -7.13
C VAL A 55 20.34 5.24 -7.57
N LEU A 56 20.14 4.31 -6.65
CA LEU A 56 20.37 2.89 -6.93
C LEU A 56 19.29 2.35 -7.88
N SER A 57 19.65 1.48 -8.81
CA SER A 57 18.71 0.82 -9.73
C SER A 57 17.67 -0.06 -8.99
N ASN A 58 18.01 -0.51 -7.79
CA ASN A 58 17.13 -1.27 -6.90
C ASN A 58 16.61 -0.45 -5.71
N SER A 59 16.60 0.89 -5.83
CA SER A 59 16.12 1.74 -4.75
C SER A 59 14.71 1.38 -4.30
N PRO A 60 14.43 1.37 -2.97
CA PRO A 60 13.09 1.20 -2.44
C PRO A 60 12.10 2.29 -2.88
N SER A 61 12.58 3.45 -3.34
CA SER A 61 11.73 4.54 -3.85
C SER A 61 11.09 4.22 -5.20
N ILE A 62 11.67 3.29 -5.97
CA ILE A 62 11.21 2.92 -7.32
C ILE A 62 10.21 1.75 -7.25
N ARG A 63 10.22 0.98 -6.16
CA ARG A 63 9.38 -0.21 -6.01
C ARG A 63 8.06 0.11 -5.30
N VAL A 64 6.98 -0.52 -5.77
CA VAL A 64 5.64 -0.49 -5.14
C VAL A 64 5.33 -1.89 -4.65
N GLY A 65 4.97 -2.02 -3.37
CA GLY A 65 4.57 -3.31 -2.78
C GLY A 65 5.73 -4.28 -2.50
N ALA A 66 5.40 -5.54 -2.24
CA ALA A 66 6.35 -6.61 -1.97
C ALA A 66 6.31 -7.70 -3.05
N GLU A 67 7.40 -8.45 -3.20
CA GLU A 67 7.41 -9.65 -4.04
C GLU A 67 6.45 -10.71 -3.49
N LEU A 68 5.63 -11.26 -4.38
CA LEU A 68 4.64 -12.29 -4.04
C LEU A 68 5.36 -13.63 -3.81
N LYS A 69 5.36 -14.11 -2.57
CA LYS A 69 5.97 -15.39 -2.17
C LYS A 69 4.95 -16.47 -1.81
N SER A 70 3.65 -16.25 -2.08
CA SER A 70 2.59 -17.13 -1.63
C SER A 70 2.27 -18.27 -2.59
N SER A 71 1.56 -19.28 -2.05
CA SER A 71 0.97 -20.39 -2.82
C SER A 71 -0.28 -19.99 -3.61
N PHE A 72 -0.78 -18.77 -3.46
CA PHE A 72 -1.94 -18.27 -4.19
C PHE A 72 -1.63 -18.07 -5.68
N LYS A 73 -2.63 -18.34 -6.51
CA LYS A 73 -2.53 -18.04 -7.95
C LYS A 73 -2.37 -16.52 -8.15
N LYS A 74 -1.54 -16.16 -9.12
CA LYS A 74 -1.32 -14.74 -9.46
C LYS A 74 -2.41 -14.24 -10.40
N VAL A 75 -2.81 -12.98 -10.21
CA VAL A 75 -3.76 -12.25 -11.05
C VAL A 75 -3.06 -11.01 -11.59
N GLN A 76 -3.06 -10.86 -12.91
CA GLN A 76 -2.57 -9.65 -13.58
C GLN A 76 -3.62 -8.54 -13.45
N HIS A 77 -3.22 -7.35 -12.99
CA HIS A 77 -4.09 -6.18 -12.99
C HIS A 77 -4.24 -5.61 -14.41
N LEU A 78 -5.47 -5.32 -14.82
CA LEU A 78 -5.74 -4.67 -16.12
C LEU A 78 -5.15 -3.27 -16.18
N VAL A 79 -5.26 -2.54 -15.06
CA VAL A 79 -4.65 -1.23 -14.87
C VAL A 79 -3.75 -1.32 -13.64
N PRO A 80 -2.48 -0.86 -13.70
CA PRO A 80 -1.58 -0.92 -12.56
C PRO A 80 -2.16 -0.26 -11.29
N MET A 81 -1.96 -0.89 -10.14
CA MET A 81 -2.30 -0.32 -8.83
C MET A 81 -1.13 0.50 -8.32
N LEU A 82 -1.22 1.80 -8.52
CA LEU A 82 -0.16 2.73 -8.16
C LEU A 82 -0.19 3.05 -6.66
N SER A 83 0.92 3.58 -6.15
CA SER A 83 1.04 4.17 -4.81
C SER A 83 0.91 5.68 -4.89
N LEU A 84 0.44 6.31 -3.82
CA LEU A 84 0.46 7.75 -3.65
C LEU A 84 1.74 8.16 -2.91
N GLY A 85 2.25 9.34 -3.23
CA GLY A 85 3.35 9.94 -2.47
C GLY A 85 2.87 10.38 -1.07
N ASN A 86 3.76 10.28 -0.09
CA ASN A 86 3.49 10.78 1.26
C ASN A 86 3.82 12.28 1.37
N THR A 87 3.12 12.98 2.24
CA THR A 87 3.40 14.35 2.64
C THR A 87 3.52 14.39 4.17
N PHE A 88 4.60 15.00 4.68
CA PHE A 88 4.89 15.02 6.12
C PHE A 88 4.90 16.45 6.68
N THR A 89 5.08 17.43 5.79
CA THR A 89 5.21 18.84 6.18
C THR A 89 4.19 19.71 5.46
N ARG A 90 3.92 20.88 6.00
CA ARG A 90 3.11 21.90 5.33
C ARG A 90 3.68 22.24 3.94
N LYS A 91 5.00 22.31 3.81
CA LYS A 91 5.65 22.59 2.54
C LYS A 91 5.37 21.52 1.49
N ASP A 92 5.34 20.23 1.88
CA ASP A 92 5.01 19.14 0.95
C ASP A 92 3.59 19.29 0.39
N VAL A 93 2.64 19.73 1.23
CA VAL A 93 1.27 20.00 0.79
C VAL A 93 1.23 21.18 -0.17
N GLU A 94 1.94 22.28 0.14
CA GLU A 94 2.04 23.45 -0.73
C GLU A 94 2.68 23.10 -2.08
N ASP A 95 3.73 22.28 -2.08
CA ASP A 95 4.36 21.75 -3.28
C ASP A 95 3.42 20.84 -4.09
N TYR A 96 2.63 19.99 -3.42
CA TYR A 96 1.62 19.16 -4.06
C TYR A 96 0.55 20.02 -4.76
N ILE A 97 0.01 21.03 -4.08
CA ILE A 97 -0.96 21.98 -4.65
C ILE A 97 -0.37 22.67 -5.89
N SER A 98 0.87 23.14 -5.76
CA SER A 98 1.56 23.82 -6.86
C SER A 98 1.81 22.93 -8.07
N LYS A 99 2.17 21.66 -7.83
CA LYS A 99 2.32 20.63 -8.89
C LYS A 99 0.97 20.35 -9.56
N THR A 100 -0.10 20.21 -8.79
CA THR A 100 -1.46 19.98 -9.29
C THR A 100 -1.93 21.12 -10.18
N LYS A 101 -1.73 22.38 -9.74
CA LYS A 101 -2.07 23.56 -10.55
C LYS A 101 -1.32 23.58 -11.89
N ARG A 102 -0.01 23.30 -11.86
CA ARG A 102 0.81 23.21 -13.09
C ARG A 102 0.35 22.11 -14.03
N PHE A 103 0.06 20.93 -13.49
CA PHE A 103 -0.45 19.80 -14.27
C PHE A 103 -1.79 20.11 -14.95
N LEU A 104 -2.66 20.84 -14.25
CA LEU A 104 -3.98 21.27 -14.78
C LEU A 104 -3.93 22.57 -15.59
N HIS A 105 -2.73 23.14 -15.79
CA HIS A 105 -2.53 24.44 -16.48
C HIS A 105 -3.34 25.59 -15.83
N LEU A 106 -3.51 25.56 -14.51
CA LEU A 106 -4.21 26.59 -13.75
C LEU A 106 -3.26 27.69 -13.28
N THR A 107 -3.78 28.91 -13.21
CA THR A 107 -3.08 30.05 -12.63
C THR A 107 -3.05 29.97 -11.10
N ASN A 108 -2.16 30.74 -10.47
CA ASN A 108 -1.99 30.66 -9.00
C ASN A 108 -3.17 31.19 -8.19
N ASP A 109 -3.97 32.06 -8.78
CA ASP A 109 -5.18 32.65 -8.19
C ASP A 109 -6.38 31.71 -8.15
N VAL A 110 -6.35 30.60 -8.89
CA VAL A 110 -7.42 29.59 -8.86
C VAL A 110 -7.37 28.83 -7.54
N ASN A 111 -8.48 28.82 -6.80
CA ASN A 111 -8.65 27.97 -5.63
C ASN A 111 -8.94 26.53 -6.07
N LEU A 112 -8.21 25.58 -5.51
CA LEU A 112 -8.52 24.15 -5.62
C LEU A 112 -9.26 23.71 -4.37
N GLU A 113 -10.36 23.04 -4.55
CA GLU A 113 -11.08 22.37 -3.48
C GLU A 113 -10.50 20.98 -3.27
N PHE A 114 -10.32 20.59 -2.01
CA PHE A 114 -9.81 19.29 -1.60
C PHE A 114 -10.76 18.66 -0.59
N ILE A 115 -10.92 17.35 -0.70
CA ILE A 115 -11.56 16.54 0.33
C ILE A 115 -10.45 15.84 1.11
N ALA A 116 -10.48 15.96 2.45
CA ALA A 116 -9.57 15.25 3.34
C ALA A 116 -10.32 14.05 3.94
N GLU A 117 -9.78 12.86 3.76
CA GLU A 117 -10.37 11.61 4.25
C GLU A 117 -9.36 10.85 5.12
N PRO A 118 -9.82 10.08 6.13
CA PRO A 118 -8.94 9.17 6.86
C PRO A 118 -8.34 8.14 5.89
N LYS A 119 -7.02 7.95 5.96
CA LYS A 119 -6.37 6.85 5.25
C LYS A 119 -6.51 5.57 6.07
N ILE A 120 -7.43 4.71 5.63
CA ILE A 120 -7.65 3.42 6.29
C ILE A 120 -6.41 2.54 6.09
N ASP A 121 -5.99 1.88 7.17
CA ASP A 121 -4.91 0.91 7.17
C ASP A 121 -5.47 -0.51 7.12
N GLY A 122 -5.22 -1.19 6.01
CA GLY A 122 -5.70 -2.53 5.73
C GLY A 122 -4.96 -3.14 4.56
N LEU A 123 -5.61 -4.02 3.81
CA LEU A 123 -5.11 -4.67 2.61
C LEU A 123 -5.81 -4.10 1.38
N SER A 124 -5.05 -3.49 0.49
CA SER A 124 -5.60 -3.02 -0.80
C SER A 124 -6.07 -4.19 -1.63
N ALA A 125 -7.30 -4.13 -2.09
CA ALA A 125 -7.92 -5.19 -2.89
C ALA A 125 -8.57 -4.64 -4.15
N THR A 126 -8.57 -5.46 -5.17
CA THR A 126 -9.30 -5.28 -6.43
C THR A 126 -10.39 -6.33 -6.51
N LEU A 127 -11.62 -5.93 -6.80
CA LEU A 127 -12.77 -6.76 -7.05
C LEU A 127 -13.19 -6.62 -8.50
N ILE A 128 -13.19 -7.70 -9.25
CA ILE A 128 -13.59 -7.72 -10.66
C ILE A 128 -14.94 -8.41 -10.76
N TYR A 129 -15.92 -7.65 -11.25
CA TYR A 129 -17.25 -8.17 -11.55
C TYR A 129 -17.45 -8.25 -13.06
N LYS A 130 -18.09 -9.31 -13.50
CA LYS A 130 -18.52 -9.51 -14.87
C LYS A 130 -20.00 -9.86 -14.93
N ASN A 131 -20.77 -9.12 -15.72
CA ASN A 131 -22.23 -9.26 -15.78
C ASN A 131 -22.85 -9.28 -14.36
N GLY A 132 -22.39 -8.38 -13.50
CA GLY A 132 -22.83 -8.23 -12.12
C GLY A 132 -22.37 -9.30 -11.15
N LYS A 133 -21.61 -10.33 -11.55
CA LYS A 133 -21.11 -11.39 -10.67
C LYS A 133 -19.66 -11.15 -10.29
N LEU A 134 -19.33 -11.32 -9.00
CA LEU A 134 -17.94 -11.30 -8.52
C LEU A 134 -17.17 -12.46 -9.14
N LEU A 135 -16.23 -12.14 -10.00
CA LEU A 135 -15.40 -13.10 -10.71
C LEU A 135 -14.06 -13.33 -10.00
N VAL A 136 -13.39 -12.24 -9.62
CA VAL A 136 -12.05 -12.27 -9.02
C VAL A 136 -11.95 -11.23 -7.91
N GLY A 137 -11.32 -11.64 -6.80
CA GLY A 137 -10.76 -10.76 -5.81
C GLY A 137 -9.24 -10.92 -5.79
N ALA A 138 -8.48 -9.83 -5.83
CA ALA A 138 -7.03 -9.87 -5.84
C ALA A 138 -6.41 -8.83 -4.92
N THR A 139 -5.25 -9.14 -4.32
CA THR A 139 -4.44 -8.16 -3.58
C THR A 139 -3.73 -7.23 -4.55
N ARG A 140 -3.19 -6.09 -4.05
CA ARG A 140 -2.37 -5.18 -4.86
C ARG A 140 -1.09 -5.85 -5.36
N GLY A 141 -0.43 -6.65 -4.52
CA GLY A 141 0.87 -7.24 -4.80
C GLY A 141 1.93 -6.18 -5.11
N ASP A 142 2.65 -6.37 -6.22
CA ASP A 142 3.66 -5.43 -6.71
C ASP A 142 3.06 -4.26 -7.54
N GLY A 143 1.73 -4.17 -7.61
CA GLY A 143 0.99 -3.20 -8.40
C GLY A 143 0.71 -3.63 -9.84
N LYS A 144 1.40 -4.63 -10.38
CA LYS A 144 1.15 -5.23 -11.69
C LYS A 144 0.45 -6.57 -11.56
N GLN A 145 0.82 -7.34 -10.55
CA GLN A 145 0.25 -8.65 -10.24
C GLN A 145 -0.08 -8.71 -8.75
N GLY A 146 -1.25 -9.25 -8.42
CA GLY A 146 -1.70 -9.55 -7.07
C GLY A 146 -1.91 -11.04 -6.86
N GLU A 147 -2.26 -11.41 -5.65
CA GLU A 147 -2.66 -12.76 -5.28
C GLU A 147 -4.16 -12.93 -5.45
N ASN A 148 -4.60 -14.06 -5.99
CA ASN A 148 -6.01 -14.38 -6.08
C ASN A 148 -6.55 -14.74 -4.69
N ILE A 149 -7.35 -13.85 -4.12
CA ILE A 149 -8.00 -14.00 -2.81
C ILE A 149 -9.51 -14.10 -2.92
N THR A 150 -10.03 -14.53 -4.07
CA THR A 150 -11.47 -14.57 -4.35
C THR A 150 -12.25 -15.32 -3.28
N GLU A 151 -11.76 -16.47 -2.83
CA GLU A 151 -12.45 -17.26 -1.80
C GLU A 151 -12.45 -16.57 -0.43
N ASN A 152 -11.38 -15.84 -0.11
CA ASN A 152 -11.32 -15.03 1.12
C ASN A 152 -12.34 -13.87 1.02
N ILE A 153 -12.37 -13.17 -0.09
CA ILE A 153 -13.32 -12.06 -0.35
C ILE A 153 -14.77 -12.51 -0.19
N LYS A 154 -15.11 -13.71 -0.65
CA LYS A 154 -16.46 -14.27 -0.51
C LYS A 154 -16.90 -14.50 0.93
N THR A 155 -15.99 -14.52 1.89
CA THR A 155 -16.33 -14.65 3.31
C THR A 155 -16.75 -13.32 3.94
N ILE A 156 -16.47 -12.19 3.28
CA ILE A 156 -16.79 -10.84 3.75
C ILE A 156 -18.23 -10.53 3.37
N LYS A 157 -19.10 -10.44 4.36
CA LYS A 157 -20.56 -10.28 4.17
C LYS A 157 -20.94 -8.96 3.48
N GLU A 158 -20.14 -7.92 3.71
CA GLU A 158 -20.33 -6.59 3.15
C GLU A 158 -20.02 -6.52 1.64
N ILE A 159 -19.31 -7.51 1.11
CA ILE A 159 -18.99 -7.57 -0.32
C ILE A 159 -20.05 -8.38 -1.06
N PRO A 160 -20.85 -7.75 -1.94
CA PRO A 160 -21.88 -8.46 -2.68
C PRO A 160 -21.26 -9.41 -3.71
N HIS A 161 -21.70 -10.66 -3.73
CA HIS A 161 -21.32 -11.62 -4.78
C HIS A 161 -22.02 -11.32 -6.12
N HIS A 162 -23.11 -10.55 -6.07
CA HIS A 162 -23.86 -10.06 -7.22
C HIS A 162 -24.19 -8.59 -7.02
N LEU A 163 -23.95 -7.78 -8.02
CA LEU A 163 -24.36 -6.37 -8.02
C LEU A 163 -25.86 -6.26 -8.25
N TYR A 164 -26.46 -5.20 -7.73
CA TYR A 164 -27.89 -4.88 -7.87
C TYR A 164 -28.06 -3.55 -8.61
N GLY A 165 -29.20 -3.39 -9.31
CA GLY A 165 -29.50 -2.17 -10.07
C GLY A 165 -28.80 -2.15 -11.42
N GLU A 166 -28.52 -0.95 -11.91
CA GLU A 166 -27.81 -0.73 -13.17
C GLU A 166 -26.30 -0.76 -12.94
N TYR A 167 -25.58 -1.55 -13.69
CA TYR A 167 -24.11 -1.68 -13.61
C TYR A 167 -23.53 -2.00 -14.99
N PRO A 168 -22.26 -1.64 -15.26
CA PRO A 168 -21.55 -2.03 -16.46
C PRO A 168 -21.33 -3.56 -16.52
N ASP A 169 -21.25 -4.11 -17.73
CA ASP A 169 -20.98 -5.55 -17.92
C ASP A 169 -19.66 -5.98 -17.26
N ASP A 170 -18.63 -5.14 -17.36
CA ASP A 170 -17.34 -5.33 -16.74
C ASP A 170 -17.03 -4.12 -15.84
N ILE A 171 -16.76 -4.37 -14.55
CA ILE A 171 -16.36 -3.33 -13.60
C ILE A 171 -15.27 -3.84 -12.67
N GLU A 172 -14.26 -3.01 -12.49
CA GLU A 172 -13.20 -3.19 -11.48
C GLU A 172 -13.40 -2.18 -10.35
N ILE A 173 -13.57 -2.67 -9.13
CA ILE A 173 -13.73 -1.87 -7.91
C ILE A 173 -12.49 -2.04 -7.06
N ARG A 174 -11.84 -0.94 -6.69
CA ARG A 174 -10.67 -0.91 -5.82
C ARG A 174 -11.05 -0.37 -4.45
N GLY A 175 -10.53 -1.00 -3.43
CA GLY A 175 -10.82 -0.61 -2.06
C GLY A 175 -9.78 -1.13 -1.08
N GLU A 176 -10.10 -0.99 0.20
CA GLU A 176 -9.26 -1.43 1.30
C GLU A 176 -10.06 -2.40 2.18
N ILE A 177 -9.50 -3.58 2.42
CA ILE A 177 -10.04 -4.54 3.38
C ILE A 177 -9.36 -4.28 4.71
N TYR A 178 -10.14 -4.04 5.74
CA TYR A 178 -9.62 -3.71 7.06
C TYR A 178 -10.39 -4.44 8.15
N MET A 179 -9.79 -4.57 9.31
CA MET A 179 -10.42 -5.12 10.50
C MET A 179 -10.57 -4.03 11.57
N ALA A 180 -11.75 -3.89 12.15
CA ALA A 180 -11.98 -2.98 13.27
C ALA A 180 -11.16 -3.44 14.51
N ASN A 181 -10.62 -2.48 15.29
CA ASN A 181 -9.80 -2.78 16.46
C ASN A 181 -10.52 -3.71 17.46
N SER A 182 -11.83 -3.52 17.67
CA SER A 182 -12.62 -4.36 18.56
C SER A 182 -12.70 -5.82 18.10
N GLU A 183 -12.76 -6.07 16.79
CA GLU A 183 -12.78 -7.43 16.23
C GLU A 183 -11.38 -8.06 16.25
N PHE A 184 -10.35 -7.26 16.00
CA PHE A 184 -8.95 -7.66 16.13
C PHE A 184 -8.62 -8.13 17.56
N GLU A 185 -9.06 -7.39 18.59
CA GLU A 185 -8.87 -7.77 19.99
C GLU A 185 -9.56 -9.08 20.32
N LYS A 186 -10.83 -9.24 19.91
CA LYS A 186 -11.59 -10.50 20.08
C LYS A 186 -10.89 -11.67 19.39
N LEU A 187 -10.43 -11.48 18.16
CA LEU A 187 -9.72 -12.51 17.41
C LEU A 187 -8.44 -12.94 18.13
N ASN A 188 -7.64 -12.01 18.62
CA ASN A 188 -6.41 -12.31 19.33
C ASN A 188 -6.64 -13.00 20.67
N ILE A 189 -7.72 -12.65 21.40
CA ILE A 189 -8.13 -13.39 22.61
C ILE A 189 -8.48 -14.85 22.26
N LEU A 190 -9.25 -15.07 21.19
CA LEU A 190 -9.60 -16.43 20.73
C LEU A 190 -8.37 -17.24 20.32
N ARG A 191 -7.43 -16.63 19.60
CA ARG A 191 -6.16 -17.27 19.19
C ARG A 191 -5.32 -17.64 20.39
N LYS A 192 -5.17 -16.72 21.36
CA LYS A 192 -4.45 -16.95 22.61
C LYS A 192 -5.05 -18.13 23.41
N ASN A 193 -6.37 -18.18 23.52
CA ASN A 193 -7.07 -19.28 24.21
C ASN A 193 -6.87 -20.64 23.51
N LYS A 194 -6.59 -20.64 22.22
CA LYS A 194 -6.27 -21.84 21.42
C LYS A 194 -4.76 -22.11 21.29
N SER A 195 -3.92 -21.37 22.04
CA SER A 195 -2.45 -21.45 21.94
C SER A 195 -1.91 -21.22 20.51
N LEU A 196 -2.62 -20.40 19.72
CA LEU A 196 -2.19 -20.00 18.39
C LEU A 196 -1.43 -18.66 18.46
N PRO A 197 -0.48 -18.41 17.55
CA PRO A 197 0.18 -17.12 17.45
C PRO A 197 -0.84 -16.00 17.27
N VAL A 198 -0.66 -14.86 17.96
CA VAL A 198 -1.50 -13.68 17.81
C VAL A 198 -1.00 -12.82 16.66
N PHE A 199 -1.90 -12.08 16.04
CA PHE A 199 -1.54 -11.11 15.02
C PHE A 199 -0.95 -9.83 15.65
N ALA A 200 0.02 -9.21 14.98
CA ALA A 200 0.70 -8.03 15.47
C ALA A 200 -0.16 -6.75 15.39
N ASN A 201 -0.98 -6.64 14.36
CA ASN A 201 -1.85 -5.48 14.12
C ASN A 201 -3.12 -5.87 13.34
N PRO A 202 -4.15 -4.99 13.28
CA PRO A 202 -5.40 -5.26 12.56
C PRO A 202 -5.22 -5.53 11.07
N ARG A 203 -4.25 -4.90 10.42
CA ARG A 203 -3.97 -5.10 9.00
C ARG A 203 -3.52 -6.54 8.70
N ASN A 204 -2.67 -7.11 9.56
CA ASN A 204 -2.19 -8.48 9.38
C ASN A 204 -3.26 -9.52 9.72
N ALA A 205 -4.32 -9.11 10.37
CA ALA A 205 -5.45 -9.95 10.75
C ALA A 205 -6.63 -9.89 9.76
N ALA A 206 -6.64 -8.88 8.87
CA ALA A 206 -7.69 -8.63 7.90
C ALA A 206 -7.64 -9.55 6.61
#